data_0a87dd4177b7b76556ea54fc5e884d62
#
_entry.id   0a87dd4177b7b76556ea54fc5e884d62
#
_cell.length_a   1.000
_cell.length_b   1.000
_cell.length_c   1.000
_cell.angle_alpha   90.00
_cell.angle_beta   90.00
_cell.angle_gamma   90.00
#
_symmetry.space_group_name_H-M   'P 1'
#
loop_
_entity.id
_entity.type
_entity.pdbx_description
1 polymer ?
#
loop_
_entity_poly.entity_id
_entity_poly.type
_entity_poly.pdbx_seq_one_letter_code
_entity_poly.pdbx_strand_id
1 'polypeptide(L)'
;MKAYNQSPQHIVEGKHKPIAVFSTDGTNIDHEVVDAFGEEWTKFHDFSDDTIHEIAQEYFDILNDKIVHKGTYGIDLGCGTGRWTKYLCQQAGFIEAVDPSDAIFSADHLLKNVDNVRLTKASIENIPFDDETFDFAMSVGVLHHIPDTQKAMQDCVKKVKRGGYFYCYLYHNLETRGWWFKTLFNAGELVRKIVCRFPTPLKKFTCDILAILIYMPLVLWVRFLVLIGLRKIAIKMPLSAYNNKSFFVIRNDALDKFGTKLEQRFSKVQVETMMRNCGLDEIVLSPLTPFYHAIGKKK
;
A
#
# COMPACT_ATOMS: atom_id res chain seq x y z
N MET A 1 -7.27 -22.17 -8.76
CA MET A 1 -8.17 -20.99 -8.65
C MET A 1 -9.49 -21.46 -8.04
N LYS A 2 -9.99 -20.78 -7.01
CA LYS A 2 -11.29 -21.09 -6.40
C LYS A 2 -12.40 -20.26 -7.04
N ALA A 3 -13.65 -20.75 -6.96
CA ALA A 3 -14.81 -19.98 -7.39
C ALA A 3 -15.09 -18.82 -6.45
N TYR A 4 -15.71 -17.75 -6.96
CA TYR A 4 -16.30 -16.72 -6.13
C TYR A 4 -17.51 -17.31 -5.37
N ASN A 5 -17.80 -16.81 -4.18
CA ASN A 5 -18.96 -17.22 -3.39
C ASN A 5 -20.25 -16.49 -3.78
N GLN A 6 -20.15 -15.56 -4.70
CA GLN A 6 -21.28 -14.81 -5.27
C GLN A 6 -21.00 -14.49 -6.75
N SER A 7 -22.05 -14.19 -7.51
CA SER A 7 -21.89 -13.76 -8.90
C SER A 7 -21.37 -12.33 -8.96
N PRO A 8 -20.41 -12.02 -9.87
CA PRO A 8 -20.03 -10.64 -10.13
C PRO A 8 -21.22 -9.83 -10.68
N GLN A 9 -21.26 -8.54 -10.41
CA GLN A 9 -22.24 -7.63 -11.01
C GLN A 9 -22.09 -7.61 -12.53
N HIS A 10 -20.83 -7.58 -13.00
CA HIS A 10 -20.46 -7.72 -14.41
C HIS A 10 -18.98 -8.11 -14.51
N ILE A 11 -18.56 -8.47 -15.70
CA ILE A 11 -17.16 -8.70 -16.04
C ILE A 11 -16.75 -7.63 -17.04
N VAL A 12 -15.66 -6.94 -16.75
CA VAL A 12 -15.03 -6.00 -17.69
C VAL A 12 -13.91 -6.75 -18.41
N GLU A 13 -13.95 -6.75 -19.73
CA GLU A 13 -12.82 -7.24 -20.53
C GLU A 13 -11.69 -6.20 -20.44
N GLY A 14 -10.69 -6.50 -19.62
CA GLY A 14 -9.45 -5.73 -19.58
C GLY A 14 -8.66 -5.86 -20.90
N LYS A 15 -7.55 -5.16 -21.03
CA LYS A 15 -6.68 -5.32 -22.21
C LYS A 15 -6.08 -6.72 -22.33
N HIS A 16 -5.85 -7.37 -21.20
CA HIS A 16 -5.11 -8.64 -21.12
C HIS A 16 -5.86 -9.71 -20.32
N LYS A 17 -6.62 -9.33 -19.30
CA LYS A 17 -7.33 -10.26 -18.43
C LYS A 17 -8.76 -9.78 -18.16
N PRO A 18 -9.73 -10.71 -18.01
CA PRO A 18 -11.04 -10.36 -17.51
C PRO A 18 -10.95 -9.90 -16.05
N ILE A 19 -11.71 -8.86 -15.71
CA ILE A 19 -11.81 -8.30 -14.36
C ILE A 19 -13.24 -8.49 -13.88
N ALA A 20 -13.44 -9.32 -12.88
CA ALA A 20 -14.74 -9.48 -12.25
C ALA A 20 -15.02 -8.29 -11.32
N VAL A 21 -16.16 -7.65 -11.49
CA VAL A 21 -16.56 -6.47 -10.72
C VAL A 21 -17.66 -6.85 -9.73
N PHE A 22 -17.40 -6.56 -8.46
CA PHE A 22 -18.33 -6.70 -7.34
C PHE A 22 -18.63 -5.33 -6.74
N SER A 23 -19.44 -5.28 -5.68
CA SER A 23 -19.71 -4.02 -5.02
C SER A 23 -18.43 -3.42 -4.44
N THR A 24 -18.22 -2.15 -4.73
CA THR A 24 -17.18 -1.31 -4.09
C THR A 24 -17.76 -0.43 -2.99
N ASP A 25 -19.10 -0.48 -2.78
CA ASP A 25 -19.76 0.24 -1.70
C ASP A 25 -19.49 -0.42 -0.35
N GLY A 26 -19.64 0.37 0.72
CA GLY A 26 -19.46 -0.12 2.06
C GLY A 26 -19.63 0.98 3.10
N THR A 27 -19.63 0.60 4.36
CA THR A 27 -19.72 1.53 5.49
C THR A 27 -18.33 1.97 5.98
N ASN A 28 -17.31 1.20 5.65
CA ASN A 28 -15.92 1.41 6.06
C ASN A 28 -15.01 1.70 4.85
N ILE A 29 -15.44 2.60 3.99
CA ILE A 29 -14.71 3.03 2.81
C ILE A 29 -14.85 4.54 2.63
N ASP A 30 -13.79 5.22 2.20
CA ASP A 30 -13.80 6.61 1.77
C ASP A 30 -13.63 6.64 0.24
N HIS A 31 -14.73 6.86 -0.47
CA HIS A 31 -14.74 6.85 -1.94
C HIS A 31 -13.83 7.91 -2.54
N GLU A 32 -13.69 9.10 -1.90
CA GLU A 32 -12.79 10.13 -2.41
C GLU A 32 -11.32 9.71 -2.33
N VAL A 33 -10.98 8.92 -1.31
CA VAL A 33 -9.63 8.33 -1.18
C VAL A 33 -9.42 7.25 -2.24
N VAL A 34 -10.40 6.37 -2.44
CA VAL A 34 -10.35 5.32 -3.48
C VAL A 34 -10.19 5.93 -4.88
N ASP A 35 -10.98 6.95 -5.20
CA ASP A 35 -10.92 7.63 -6.50
C ASP A 35 -9.58 8.35 -6.71
N ALA A 36 -9.07 9.01 -5.65
CA ALA A 36 -7.77 9.69 -5.71
C ALA A 36 -6.63 8.71 -6.01
N PHE A 37 -6.59 7.55 -5.33
CA PHE A 37 -5.61 6.50 -5.61
C PHE A 37 -5.82 5.85 -6.98
N GLY A 38 -7.07 5.66 -7.40
CA GLY A 38 -7.39 5.19 -8.75
C GLY A 38 -6.80 6.10 -9.83
N GLU A 39 -6.99 7.42 -9.72
CA GLU A 39 -6.40 8.40 -10.63
C GLU A 39 -4.87 8.43 -10.57
N GLU A 40 -4.29 8.30 -9.40
CA GLU A 40 -2.84 8.31 -9.21
C GLU A 40 -2.19 7.09 -9.86
N TRP A 41 -2.63 5.91 -9.49
CA TRP A 41 -2.02 4.65 -9.94
C TRP A 41 -2.32 4.31 -11.40
N THR A 42 -3.34 4.91 -12.05
CA THR A 42 -3.50 4.82 -13.50
C THR A 42 -2.44 5.61 -14.27
N LYS A 43 -1.83 6.62 -13.67
CA LYS A 43 -0.74 7.42 -14.27
C LYS A 43 0.64 6.83 -14.01
N PHE A 44 0.80 6.01 -12.97
CA PHE A 44 2.07 5.47 -12.49
C PHE A 44 2.14 3.95 -12.64
N HIS A 45 2.02 3.45 -13.85
CA HIS A 45 2.00 2.01 -14.13
C HIS A 45 3.32 1.45 -14.67
N ASP A 46 4.30 2.29 -15.00
CA ASP A 46 5.57 1.88 -15.61
C ASP A 46 6.63 1.56 -14.53
N PHE A 47 6.44 0.44 -13.85
CA PHE A 47 7.49 -0.13 -12.99
C PHE A 47 8.28 -1.19 -13.74
N SER A 48 9.62 -1.03 -13.82
CA SER A 48 10.47 -2.11 -14.31
C SER A 48 10.53 -3.25 -13.29
N ASP A 49 10.72 -4.47 -13.78
CA ASP A 49 10.81 -5.66 -12.92
C ASP A 49 11.96 -5.54 -11.91
N ASP A 50 13.10 -4.97 -12.33
CA ASP A 50 14.24 -4.73 -11.44
C ASP A 50 13.88 -3.77 -10.30
N THR A 51 13.15 -2.69 -10.61
CA THR A 51 12.69 -1.72 -9.60
C THR A 51 11.71 -2.36 -8.62
N ILE A 52 10.77 -3.18 -9.11
CA ILE A 52 9.83 -3.92 -8.25
C ILE A 52 10.61 -4.86 -7.33
N HIS A 53 11.57 -5.60 -7.88
CA HIS A 53 12.35 -6.58 -7.12
C HIS A 53 13.20 -5.91 -6.03
N GLU A 54 13.91 -4.82 -6.36
CA GLU A 54 14.73 -4.06 -5.41
C GLU A 54 13.90 -3.53 -4.23
N ILE A 55 12.76 -2.89 -4.52
CA ILE A 55 11.90 -2.34 -3.47
C ILE A 55 11.23 -3.47 -2.67
N ALA A 56 10.82 -4.56 -3.32
CA ALA A 56 10.16 -5.67 -2.65
C ALA A 56 11.05 -6.35 -1.59
N GLN A 57 12.36 -6.40 -1.79
CA GLN A 57 13.29 -6.93 -0.79
C GLN A 57 13.23 -6.16 0.54
N GLU A 58 12.97 -4.85 0.49
CA GLU A 58 12.82 -4.04 1.70
C GLU A 58 11.46 -4.29 2.40
N TYR A 59 10.39 -4.51 1.61
CA TYR A 59 9.04 -4.71 2.15
C TYR A 59 8.80 -6.14 2.65
N PHE A 60 9.40 -7.14 2.04
CA PHE A 60 9.11 -8.56 2.29
C PHE A 60 10.27 -9.31 2.97
N ASP A 61 11.16 -8.61 3.67
CA ASP A 61 12.31 -9.16 4.39
C ASP A 61 11.96 -10.21 5.46
N ILE A 62 10.72 -10.17 5.99
CA ILE A 62 10.20 -11.11 6.98
C ILE A 62 9.42 -12.27 6.37
N LEU A 63 9.24 -12.32 5.04
CA LEU A 63 8.67 -13.47 4.35
C LEU A 63 9.75 -14.52 4.03
N ASN A 64 9.32 -15.78 3.99
CA ASN A 64 10.18 -16.90 3.62
C ASN A 64 9.37 -18.02 2.94
N ASP A 65 10.05 -19.03 2.42
CA ASP A 65 9.46 -20.14 1.66
C ASP A 65 8.49 -21.03 2.48
N LYS A 66 8.45 -20.92 3.81
CA LYS A 66 7.46 -21.60 4.64
C LYS A 66 6.12 -20.87 4.63
N ILE A 67 6.12 -19.58 4.32
CA ILE A 67 4.94 -18.70 4.33
C ILE A 67 4.37 -18.58 2.93
N VAL A 68 5.23 -18.28 1.93
CA VAL A 68 4.82 -18.16 0.53
C VAL A 68 5.68 -19.10 -0.32
N HIS A 69 5.04 -20.08 -0.94
CA HIS A 69 5.66 -21.09 -1.80
C HIS A 69 4.72 -21.50 -2.93
N LYS A 70 5.17 -22.38 -3.84
CA LYS A 70 4.38 -22.80 -5.01
C LYS A 70 3.05 -23.51 -4.71
N GLY A 71 2.82 -23.93 -3.48
CA GLY A 71 1.51 -24.45 -3.03
C GLY A 71 0.58 -23.40 -2.44
N THR A 72 1.06 -22.17 -2.21
CA THR A 72 0.30 -21.10 -1.54
C THR A 72 -0.78 -20.54 -2.44
N TYR A 73 -2.03 -20.54 -1.97
CA TYR A 73 -3.13 -19.77 -2.54
C TYR A 73 -3.34 -18.49 -1.74
N GLY A 74 -2.95 -17.38 -2.32
CA GLY A 74 -2.91 -16.07 -1.65
C GLY A 74 -3.92 -15.07 -2.17
N ILE A 75 -4.07 -13.96 -1.41
CA ILE A 75 -4.86 -12.79 -1.81
C ILE A 75 -4.10 -11.50 -1.47
N ASP A 76 -4.12 -10.56 -2.41
CA ASP A 76 -3.58 -9.19 -2.26
C ASP A 76 -4.75 -8.21 -2.21
N LEU A 77 -4.95 -7.60 -1.04
CA LEU A 77 -6.09 -6.75 -0.72
C LEU A 77 -5.70 -5.27 -0.80
N GLY A 78 -6.19 -4.59 -1.81
CA GLY A 78 -5.74 -3.28 -2.23
C GLY A 78 -4.47 -3.39 -3.08
N CYS A 79 -4.51 -4.21 -4.14
CA CYS A 79 -3.33 -4.51 -4.95
C CYS A 79 -2.81 -3.30 -5.76
N GLY A 80 -3.63 -2.25 -5.94
CA GLY A 80 -3.30 -1.07 -6.74
C GLY A 80 -2.86 -1.46 -8.16
N THR A 81 -1.63 -1.09 -8.53
CA THR A 81 -1.04 -1.45 -9.83
C THR A 81 -0.61 -2.91 -9.96
N GLY A 82 -0.73 -3.72 -8.90
CA GLY A 82 -0.33 -5.13 -8.91
C GLY A 82 1.18 -5.38 -8.74
N ARG A 83 1.98 -4.38 -8.36
CA ARG A 83 3.44 -4.52 -8.24
C ARG A 83 3.86 -5.57 -7.22
N TRP A 84 3.19 -5.62 -6.06
CA TRP A 84 3.46 -6.60 -5.02
C TRP A 84 2.93 -7.98 -5.38
N THR A 85 1.75 -8.03 -6.00
CA THR A 85 1.21 -9.25 -6.61
C THR A 85 2.21 -9.84 -7.60
N LYS A 86 2.77 -9.02 -8.52
CA LYS A 86 3.76 -9.46 -9.53
C LYS A 86 4.99 -10.10 -8.89
N TYR A 87 5.51 -9.49 -7.84
CA TYR A 87 6.65 -10.02 -7.10
C TYR A 87 6.35 -11.37 -6.45
N LEU A 88 5.24 -11.45 -5.70
CA LEU A 88 4.89 -12.68 -4.97
C LEU A 88 4.38 -13.81 -5.87
N CYS A 89 3.80 -13.55 -7.02
CA CYS A 89 3.43 -14.57 -8.01
C CYS A 89 4.62 -15.40 -8.50
N GLN A 90 5.84 -14.88 -8.39
CA GLN A 90 7.04 -15.65 -8.72
C GLN A 90 7.27 -16.80 -7.72
N GLN A 91 6.78 -16.68 -6.50
CA GLN A 91 6.95 -17.65 -5.41
C GLN A 91 5.64 -18.40 -5.10
N ALA A 92 4.50 -17.73 -5.13
CA ALA A 92 3.19 -18.28 -4.84
C ALA A 92 2.67 -19.22 -5.93
N GLY A 93 1.73 -20.09 -5.55
CA GLY A 93 1.00 -20.94 -6.50
C GLY A 93 -0.04 -20.13 -7.29
N PHE A 94 -0.83 -19.33 -6.60
CA PHE A 94 -1.82 -18.44 -7.23
C PHE A 94 -2.16 -17.27 -6.29
N ILE A 95 -2.40 -16.07 -6.83
CA ILE A 95 -2.80 -14.90 -6.07
C ILE A 95 -4.08 -14.28 -6.66
N GLU A 96 -5.05 -14.01 -5.80
CA GLU A 96 -6.20 -13.16 -6.11
C GLU A 96 -5.80 -11.71 -5.83
N ALA A 97 -5.80 -10.85 -6.84
CA ALA A 97 -5.50 -9.43 -6.72
C ALA A 97 -6.80 -8.62 -6.70
N VAL A 98 -7.06 -7.96 -5.58
CA VAL A 98 -8.34 -7.25 -5.33
C VAL A 98 -8.06 -5.78 -5.07
N ASP A 99 -8.76 -4.90 -5.79
CA ASP A 99 -8.71 -3.44 -5.57
C ASP A 99 -10.08 -2.79 -5.85
N PRO A 100 -10.56 -1.84 -5.03
CA PRO A 100 -11.83 -1.16 -5.28
C PRO A 100 -11.72 -0.07 -6.36
N SER A 101 -10.52 0.43 -6.64
CA SER A 101 -10.28 1.58 -7.52
C SER A 101 -10.03 1.17 -8.98
N ASP A 102 -9.91 2.18 -9.84
CA ASP A 102 -9.54 1.98 -11.24
C ASP A 102 -8.05 1.62 -11.42
N ALA A 103 -7.24 1.63 -10.36
CA ALA A 103 -5.88 1.10 -10.40
C ALA A 103 -5.82 -0.37 -10.84
N ILE A 104 -6.90 -1.14 -10.67
CA ILE A 104 -7.01 -2.53 -11.13
C ILE A 104 -6.77 -2.67 -12.65
N PHE A 105 -7.09 -1.64 -13.45
CA PHE A 105 -6.80 -1.62 -14.89
C PHE A 105 -5.31 -1.43 -15.18
N SER A 106 -4.58 -0.76 -14.30
CA SER A 106 -3.11 -0.70 -14.37
C SER A 106 -2.49 -2.04 -13.96
N ALA A 107 -3.09 -2.73 -13.00
CA ALA A 107 -2.70 -4.09 -12.65
C ALA A 107 -2.88 -5.07 -13.82
N ASP A 108 -3.95 -4.95 -14.60
CA ASP A 108 -4.15 -5.75 -15.84
C ASP A 108 -2.96 -5.59 -16.79
N HIS A 109 -2.47 -4.35 -16.98
CA HIS A 109 -1.32 -4.09 -17.83
C HIS A 109 -0.02 -4.66 -17.25
N LEU A 110 0.25 -4.44 -15.97
CA LEU A 110 1.49 -4.88 -15.31
C LEU A 110 1.57 -6.40 -15.18
N LEU A 111 0.43 -7.06 -14.99
CA LEU A 111 0.31 -8.51 -14.77
C LEU A 111 -0.04 -9.29 -16.05
N LYS A 112 0.07 -8.66 -17.23
CA LYS A 112 -0.33 -9.26 -18.52
C LYS A 112 0.31 -10.63 -18.79
N ASN A 113 1.56 -10.82 -18.39
CA ASN A 113 2.34 -12.04 -18.60
C ASN A 113 2.42 -12.93 -17.34
N VAL A 114 1.54 -12.71 -16.34
CA VAL A 114 1.48 -13.49 -15.10
C VAL A 114 0.25 -14.38 -15.13
N ASP A 115 0.42 -15.70 -15.27
CA ASP A 115 -0.71 -16.62 -15.46
C ASP A 115 -1.39 -17.03 -14.15
N ASN A 116 -0.67 -17.00 -13.05
CA ASN A 116 -1.14 -17.41 -11.72
C ASN A 116 -1.73 -16.24 -10.91
N VAL A 117 -2.50 -15.36 -11.57
CA VAL A 117 -3.21 -14.25 -10.95
C VAL A 117 -4.60 -14.07 -11.57
N ARG A 118 -5.56 -13.69 -10.74
CA ARG A 118 -6.89 -13.21 -11.17
C ARG A 118 -7.15 -11.81 -10.61
N LEU A 119 -7.76 -10.94 -11.42
CA LEU A 119 -8.07 -9.56 -11.06
C LEU A 119 -9.53 -9.44 -10.67
N THR A 120 -9.79 -8.76 -9.56
CA THR A 120 -11.12 -8.56 -9.01
C THR A 120 -11.27 -7.12 -8.55
N LYS A 121 -12.32 -6.43 -9.00
CA LYS A 121 -12.67 -5.11 -8.50
C LYS A 121 -13.69 -5.27 -7.37
N ALA A 122 -13.28 -5.03 -6.13
CA ALA A 122 -14.12 -5.14 -4.93
C ALA A 122 -13.53 -4.35 -3.76
N SER A 123 -14.37 -3.89 -2.83
CA SER A 123 -13.92 -3.35 -1.56
C SER A 123 -13.55 -4.47 -0.58
N ILE A 124 -12.80 -4.13 0.49
CA ILE A 124 -12.42 -5.09 1.55
C ILE A 124 -13.68 -5.64 2.27
N GLU A 125 -14.75 -4.86 2.39
CA GLU A 125 -16.00 -5.34 2.97
C GLU A 125 -16.73 -6.35 2.07
N ASN A 126 -16.47 -6.35 0.76
CA ASN A 126 -17.17 -7.15 -0.24
C ASN A 126 -16.25 -8.15 -0.96
N ILE A 127 -15.23 -8.66 -0.27
CA ILE A 127 -14.34 -9.69 -0.81
C ILE A 127 -15.16 -10.94 -1.19
N PRO A 128 -15.23 -11.34 -2.49
CA PRO A 128 -16.16 -12.33 -2.98
C PRO A 128 -15.66 -13.78 -2.77
N PHE A 129 -15.16 -14.08 -1.61
CA PHE A 129 -14.66 -15.40 -1.22
C PHE A 129 -15.16 -15.75 0.18
N ASP A 130 -15.33 -17.03 0.43
CA ASP A 130 -15.64 -17.53 1.76
C ASP A 130 -14.55 -17.22 2.76
N ASP A 131 -14.89 -17.18 4.04
CA ASP A 131 -13.91 -17.10 5.10
C ASP A 131 -13.01 -18.35 5.09
N GLU A 132 -11.82 -18.21 5.64
CA GLU A 132 -10.83 -19.30 5.71
C GLU A 132 -10.48 -19.94 4.34
N THR A 133 -10.42 -19.10 3.30
CA THR A 133 -10.14 -19.55 1.93
C THR A 133 -8.66 -19.58 1.60
N PHE A 134 -7.87 -18.61 2.12
CA PHE A 134 -6.51 -18.35 1.68
C PHE A 134 -5.45 -18.84 2.69
N ASP A 135 -4.36 -19.39 2.15
CA ASP A 135 -3.20 -19.76 2.96
C ASP A 135 -2.42 -18.52 3.41
N PHE A 136 -2.45 -17.47 2.57
CA PHE A 136 -1.77 -16.20 2.79
C PHE A 136 -2.65 -15.03 2.31
N ALA A 137 -2.72 -13.98 3.11
CA ALA A 137 -3.30 -12.71 2.68
C ALA A 137 -2.35 -11.57 2.98
N MET A 138 -2.31 -10.57 2.09
CA MET A 138 -1.56 -9.34 2.32
C MET A 138 -2.39 -8.10 2.04
N SER A 139 -2.02 -7.00 2.73
CA SER A 139 -2.52 -5.65 2.45
C SER A 139 -1.42 -4.64 2.70
N VAL A 140 -0.86 -4.09 1.63
CA VAL A 140 0.39 -3.31 1.68
C VAL A 140 0.13 -1.85 1.33
N GLY A 141 0.14 -0.98 2.34
CA GLY A 141 -0.05 0.45 2.13
C GLY A 141 -1.51 0.87 1.92
N VAL A 142 -2.48 0.12 2.46
CA VAL A 142 -3.92 0.31 2.19
C VAL A 142 -4.74 0.60 3.45
N LEU A 143 -4.64 -0.26 4.47
CA LEU A 143 -5.58 -0.26 5.58
C LEU A 143 -5.59 1.05 6.40
N HIS A 144 -4.50 1.79 6.40
CA HIS A 144 -4.40 3.09 7.08
C HIS A 144 -5.11 4.24 6.33
N HIS A 145 -5.64 3.97 5.16
CA HIS A 145 -6.51 4.85 4.38
C HIS A 145 -8.01 4.48 4.51
N ILE A 146 -8.33 3.49 5.35
CA ILE A 146 -9.70 3.05 5.61
C ILE A 146 -10.16 3.61 6.95
N PRO A 147 -11.41 4.14 7.08
CA PRO A 147 -11.87 4.83 8.29
C PRO A 147 -11.66 4.03 9.57
N ASP A 148 -12.10 2.79 9.62
CA ASP A 148 -11.82 1.85 10.71
C ASP A 148 -10.80 0.80 10.24
N THR A 149 -9.52 1.09 10.48
CA THR A 149 -8.41 0.19 10.14
C THR A 149 -8.51 -1.15 10.85
N GLN A 150 -8.97 -1.18 12.12
CA GLN A 150 -9.11 -2.42 12.89
C GLN A 150 -10.15 -3.34 12.25
N LYS A 151 -11.33 -2.80 11.91
CA LYS A 151 -12.39 -3.55 11.23
C LYS A 151 -11.93 -4.07 9.86
N ALA A 152 -11.27 -3.21 9.07
CA ALA A 152 -10.75 -3.62 7.77
C ALA A 152 -9.71 -4.76 7.89
N MET A 153 -8.82 -4.68 8.89
CA MET A 153 -7.87 -5.77 9.18
C MET A 153 -8.60 -7.07 9.57
N GLN A 154 -9.66 -6.98 10.39
CA GLN A 154 -10.48 -8.15 10.75
C GLN A 154 -11.12 -8.80 9.52
N ASP A 155 -11.67 -7.99 8.60
CA ASP A 155 -12.30 -8.51 7.38
C ASP A 155 -11.28 -9.18 6.45
N CYS A 156 -10.05 -8.67 6.38
CA CYS A 156 -8.94 -9.33 5.69
C CYS A 156 -8.56 -10.68 6.35
N VAL A 157 -8.37 -10.67 7.67
CA VAL A 157 -7.92 -11.87 8.42
C VAL A 157 -8.98 -12.98 8.44
N LYS A 158 -10.28 -12.66 8.38
CA LYS A 158 -11.34 -13.66 8.24
C LYS A 158 -11.11 -14.56 7.02
N LYS A 159 -10.58 -14.02 5.92
CA LYS A 159 -10.35 -14.75 4.67
C LYS A 159 -9.16 -15.71 4.74
N VAL A 160 -8.28 -15.53 5.71
CA VAL A 160 -7.13 -16.42 5.96
C VAL A 160 -7.59 -17.69 6.67
N LYS A 161 -7.10 -18.84 6.27
CA LYS A 161 -7.30 -20.13 6.95
C LYS A 161 -6.67 -20.14 8.33
N ARG A 162 -7.14 -20.99 9.22
CA ARG A 162 -6.43 -21.31 10.47
C ARG A 162 -5.05 -21.86 10.14
N GLY A 163 -4.03 -21.37 10.84
CA GLY A 163 -2.62 -21.68 10.55
C GLY A 163 -2.02 -20.95 9.34
N GLY A 164 -2.82 -20.23 8.56
CA GLY A 164 -2.36 -19.36 7.49
C GLY A 164 -1.83 -18.02 7.99
N TYR A 165 -1.32 -17.19 7.11
CA TYR A 165 -0.62 -15.97 7.48
C TYR A 165 -1.29 -14.72 6.90
N PHE A 166 -1.30 -13.66 7.70
CA PHE A 166 -1.68 -12.30 7.26
C PHE A 166 -0.49 -11.37 7.36
N TYR A 167 -0.18 -10.69 6.25
CA TYR A 167 0.88 -9.69 6.15
C TYR A 167 0.28 -8.31 5.91
N CYS A 168 0.77 -7.28 6.61
CA CYS A 168 0.35 -5.90 6.35
C CYS A 168 1.52 -4.92 6.47
N TYR A 169 1.38 -3.79 5.74
CA TYR A 169 2.20 -2.60 5.92
C TYR A 169 1.29 -1.41 6.26
N LEU A 170 1.56 -0.78 7.41
CA LEU A 170 0.85 0.40 7.89
C LEU A 170 1.84 1.54 8.12
N TYR A 171 1.42 2.79 7.88
CA TYR A 171 2.26 3.95 8.11
C TYR A 171 2.55 4.14 9.60
N HIS A 172 3.84 4.32 9.93
CA HIS A 172 4.28 4.50 11.30
C HIS A 172 4.10 5.95 11.79
N ASN A 173 3.86 6.11 13.09
CA ASN A 173 3.59 7.40 13.75
C ASN A 173 4.85 8.19 14.12
N LEU A 174 5.99 7.86 13.53
CA LEU A 174 7.28 8.52 13.76
C LEU A 174 7.79 8.42 15.21
N GLU A 175 7.36 7.40 15.97
CA GLU A 175 7.79 7.22 17.38
C GLU A 175 9.30 7.09 17.54
N THR A 176 10.00 6.60 16.50
CA THR A 176 11.46 6.47 16.44
C THR A 176 12.18 7.78 16.10
N ARG A 177 11.45 8.87 15.79
CA ARG A 177 12.03 10.16 15.40
C ARG A 177 12.03 11.14 16.55
N GLY A 178 13.03 12.06 16.54
CA GLY A 178 13.17 13.13 17.54
C GLY A 178 11.99 14.13 17.53
N TRP A 179 11.86 14.90 18.62
CA TRP A 179 10.75 15.84 18.82
C TRP A 179 10.65 16.91 17.71
N TRP A 180 11.76 17.43 17.23
CA TRP A 180 11.79 18.43 16.16
C TRP A 180 11.21 17.91 14.84
N PHE A 181 11.50 16.63 14.52
CA PHE A 181 10.95 15.99 13.33
C PHE A 181 9.43 15.81 13.45
N LYS A 182 8.96 15.40 14.64
CA LYS A 182 7.51 15.30 14.93
C LYS A 182 6.81 16.65 14.79
N THR A 183 7.44 17.73 15.26
CA THR A 183 6.88 19.09 15.13
C THR A 183 6.76 19.51 13.66
N LEU A 184 7.82 19.28 12.87
CA LEU A 184 7.79 19.57 11.43
C LEU A 184 6.73 18.74 10.72
N PHE A 185 6.63 17.46 11.06
CA PHE A 185 5.61 16.56 10.53
C PHE A 185 4.19 17.04 10.88
N ASN A 186 3.95 17.42 12.13
CA ASN A 186 2.63 17.93 12.58
C ASN A 186 2.26 19.23 11.86
N ALA A 187 3.22 20.09 11.56
CA ALA A 187 2.99 21.28 10.72
C ALA A 187 2.56 20.88 9.31
N GLY A 188 3.23 19.86 8.71
CA GLY A 188 2.84 19.29 7.44
C GLY A 188 1.42 18.69 7.46
N GLU A 189 1.05 18.00 8.55
CA GLU A 189 -0.31 17.47 8.74
C GLU A 189 -1.38 18.56 8.82
N LEU A 190 -1.06 19.72 9.41
CA LEU A 190 -1.97 20.86 9.41
C LEU A 190 -2.20 21.37 7.97
N VAL A 191 -1.12 21.50 7.19
CA VAL A 191 -1.21 21.87 5.76
C VAL A 191 -2.04 20.84 4.99
N ARG A 192 -1.80 19.54 5.19
CA ARG A 192 -2.56 18.45 4.57
C ARG A 192 -4.06 18.60 4.84
N LYS A 193 -4.45 18.78 6.11
CA LYS A 193 -5.86 18.94 6.53
C LYS A 193 -6.59 20.09 5.84
N ILE A 194 -5.86 21.08 5.35
CA ILE A 194 -6.41 22.21 4.59
C ILE A 194 -6.45 21.85 3.10
N VAL A 195 -5.31 21.45 2.55
CA VAL A 195 -5.13 21.22 1.11
C VAL A 195 -6.00 20.08 0.59
N CYS A 196 -6.14 18.99 1.37
CA CYS A 196 -6.98 17.84 0.98
C CYS A 196 -8.45 18.18 0.75
N ARG A 197 -8.93 19.31 1.28
CA ARG A 197 -10.32 19.79 1.10
C ARG A 197 -10.51 20.68 -0.12
N PHE A 198 -9.45 21.05 -0.82
CA PHE A 198 -9.55 21.87 -2.02
C PHE A 198 -10.16 21.07 -3.20
N PRO A 199 -10.86 21.76 -4.13
CA PRO A 199 -11.23 21.15 -5.40
C PRO A 199 -10.00 20.61 -6.13
N THR A 200 -10.17 19.52 -6.88
CA THR A 200 -9.05 18.77 -7.51
C THR A 200 -8.04 19.66 -8.28
N PRO A 201 -8.44 20.64 -9.10
CA PRO A 201 -7.47 21.49 -9.82
C PRO A 201 -6.62 22.34 -8.88
N LEU A 202 -7.26 22.96 -7.86
CA LEU A 202 -6.58 23.80 -6.86
C LEU A 202 -5.69 22.96 -5.96
N LYS A 203 -6.15 21.76 -5.57
CA LYS A 203 -5.38 20.78 -4.80
C LYS A 203 -4.09 20.43 -5.53
N LYS A 204 -4.18 20.00 -6.80
CA LYS A 204 -3.02 19.66 -7.64
C LYS A 204 -2.05 20.84 -7.76
N PHE A 205 -2.54 22.02 -8.08
CA PHE A 205 -1.73 23.23 -8.18
C PHE A 205 -1.02 23.57 -6.85
N THR A 206 -1.73 23.49 -5.72
CA THR A 206 -1.15 23.75 -4.39
C THR A 206 -0.08 22.72 -4.04
N CYS A 207 -0.31 21.42 -4.34
CA CYS A 207 0.68 20.37 -4.10
C CYS A 207 1.92 20.55 -4.99
N ASP A 208 1.76 21.02 -6.23
CA ASP A 208 2.88 21.37 -7.12
C ASP A 208 3.73 22.52 -6.53
N ILE A 209 3.11 23.56 -5.99
CA ILE A 209 3.79 24.65 -5.28
C ILE A 209 4.55 24.11 -4.06
N LEU A 210 3.92 23.26 -3.25
CA LEU A 210 4.56 22.65 -2.09
C LEU A 210 5.75 21.76 -2.49
N ALA A 211 5.63 21.00 -3.59
CA ALA A 211 6.74 20.23 -4.14
C ALA A 211 7.93 21.13 -4.54
N ILE A 212 7.67 22.27 -5.17
CA ILE A 212 8.71 23.20 -5.61
C ILE A 212 9.31 23.97 -4.43
N LEU A 213 8.49 24.50 -3.54
CA LEU A 213 8.95 25.44 -2.48
C LEU A 213 9.45 24.74 -1.21
N ILE A 214 9.00 23.51 -0.93
CA ILE A 214 9.37 22.76 0.28
C ILE A 214 10.21 21.55 -0.05
N TYR A 215 9.75 20.67 -0.96
CA TYR A 215 10.46 19.43 -1.23
C TYR A 215 11.77 19.68 -1.98
N MET A 216 11.72 20.45 -3.07
CA MET A 216 12.92 20.65 -3.90
C MET A 216 14.08 21.29 -3.16
N PRO A 217 13.94 22.35 -2.36
CA PRO A 217 15.06 22.91 -1.61
C PRO A 217 15.66 21.92 -0.63
N LEU A 218 14.85 21.13 0.08
CA LEU A 218 15.33 20.10 1.00
C LEU A 218 16.05 18.96 0.27
N VAL A 219 15.50 18.50 -0.84
CA VAL A 219 16.12 17.45 -1.67
C VAL A 219 17.43 17.93 -2.29
N LEU A 220 17.47 19.17 -2.79
CA LEU A 220 18.70 19.79 -3.32
C LEU A 220 19.76 19.92 -2.23
N TRP A 221 19.37 20.29 -1.02
CA TRP A 221 20.27 20.35 0.13
C TRP A 221 20.81 18.95 0.50
N VAL A 222 19.97 17.92 0.49
CA VAL A 222 20.41 16.54 0.69
C VAL A 222 21.42 16.13 -0.40
N ARG A 223 21.13 16.42 -1.68
CA ARG A 223 22.03 16.16 -2.81
C ARG A 223 23.37 16.86 -2.65
N PHE A 224 23.36 18.11 -2.22
CA PHE A 224 24.58 18.87 -1.93
C PHE A 224 25.41 18.23 -0.81
N LEU A 225 24.77 17.82 0.30
CA LEU A 225 25.46 17.13 1.39
C LEU A 225 26.07 15.80 0.95
N VAL A 226 25.39 15.05 0.09
CA VAL A 226 25.92 13.81 -0.50
C VAL A 226 27.12 14.12 -1.39
N LEU A 227 27.05 15.16 -2.23
CA LEU A 227 28.11 15.58 -3.14
C LEU A 227 29.41 15.95 -2.42
N ILE A 228 29.30 16.64 -1.28
CA ILE A 228 30.48 17.02 -0.45
C ILE A 228 30.91 15.91 0.53
N GLY A 229 30.38 14.68 0.40
CA GLY A 229 30.81 13.51 1.19
C GLY A 229 30.13 13.38 2.56
N LEU A 230 29.21 14.25 2.94
CA LEU A 230 28.51 14.25 4.25
C LEU A 230 27.31 13.31 4.27
N ARG A 231 27.43 12.09 3.70
CA ARG A 231 26.34 11.11 3.58
C ARG A 231 25.67 10.75 4.91
N LYS A 232 26.44 10.64 6.01
CA LYS A 232 25.90 10.33 7.34
C LYS A 232 24.95 11.40 7.87
N ILE A 233 25.12 12.65 7.47
CA ILE A 233 24.23 13.76 7.82
C ILE A 233 23.05 13.77 6.86
N ALA A 234 23.30 13.63 5.57
CA ALA A 234 22.29 13.63 4.51
C ALA A 234 21.18 12.60 4.78
N ILE A 235 21.50 11.37 5.18
CA ILE A 235 20.53 10.30 5.48
C ILE A 235 19.58 10.66 6.64
N LYS A 236 20.03 11.51 7.56
CA LYS A 236 19.21 11.95 8.70
C LYS A 236 18.28 13.13 8.37
N MET A 237 18.48 13.78 7.22
CA MET A 237 17.67 14.91 6.79
C MET A 237 16.27 14.47 6.36
N PRO A 238 15.24 15.34 6.53
CA PRO A 238 13.95 15.14 5.90
C PRO A 238 14.10 14.97 4.39
N LEU A 239 13.25 14.13 3.79
CA LEU A 239 13.22 13.86 2.35
C LEU A 239 14.52 13.28 1.77
N SER A 240 15.41 12.71 2.61
CA SER A 240 16.65 12.07 2.15
C SER A 240 16.39 10.89 1.19
N ALA A 241 15.27 10.20 1.32
CA ALA A 241 14.85 9.12 0.43
C ALA A 241 14.61 9.60 -1.03
N TYR A 242 14.44 10.90 -1.26
CA TYR A 242 14.25 11.48 -2.59
C TYR A 242 15.55 11.91 -3.29
N ASN A 243 16.70 11.63 -2.69
CA ASN A 243 18.00 12.04 -3.23
C ASN A 243 18.17 11.67 -4.70
N ASN A 244 17.80 10.45 -5.08
CA ASN A 244 17.94 9.92 -6.44
C ASN A 244 16.62 9.91 -7.24
N LYS A 245 15.54 10.49 -6.71
CA LYS A 245 14.22 10.48 -7.37
C LYS A 245 14.07 11.67 -8.34
N SER A 246 13.32 11.46 -9.43
CA SER A 246 12.98 12.54 -10.37
C SER A 246 12.04 13.55 -9.73
N PHE A 247 11.97 14.78 -10.30
CA PHE A 247 10.99 15.78 -9.86
C PHE A 247 9.55 15.28 -10.01
N PHE A 248 9.29 14.49 -11.03
CA PHE A 248 7.99 13.86 -11.24
C PHE A 248 7.55 12.99 -10.05
N VAL A 249 8.44 12.14 -9.55
CA VAL A 249 8.17 11.31 -8.34
C VAL A 249 7.94 12.20 -7.11
N ILE A 250 8.77 13.24 -6.92
CA ILE A 250 8.66 14.17 -5.79
C ILE A 250 7.31 14.91 -5.81
N ARG A 251 6.88 15.37 -6.98
CA ARG A 251 5.62 16.06 -7.21
C ARG A 251 4.42 15.19 -6.87
N ASN A 252 4.45 13.92 -7.29
CA ASN A 252 3.37 13.00 -7.01
C ASN A 252 3.27 12.62 -5.54
N ASP A 253 4.41 12.40 -4.92
CA ASP A 253 4.46 12.12 -3.50
C ASP A 253 3.97 13.32 -2.66
N ALA A 254 4.20 14.55 -3.14
CA ALA A 254 3.62 15.73 -2.53
C ALA A 254 2.09 15.76 -2.69
N LEU A 255 1.55 15.30 -3.83
CA LEU A 255 0.12 15.18 -4.05
C LEU A 255 -0.49 14.08 -3.16
N ASP A 256 0.13 12.92 -3.09
CA ASP A 256 -0.28 11.84 -2.16
C ASP A 256 -0.26 12.34 -0.72
N LYS A 257 0.84 12.91 -0.28
CA LYS A 257 1.03 13.41 1.09
C LYS A 257 0.07 14.50 1.51
N PHE A 258 -0.20 15.48 0.66
CA PHE A 258 -1.03 16.65 1.00
C PHE A 258 -2.45 16.60 0.42
N GLY A 259 -2.67 15.77 -0.58
CA GLY A 259 -3.96 15.62 -1.26
C GLY A 259 -4.89 14.58 -0.63
N THR A 260 -4.35 13.61 0.09
CA THR A 260 -5.11 12.52 0.68
C THR A 260 -5.87 12.95 1.93
N LYS A 261 -7.19 12.73 1.97
CA LYS A 261 -8.04 13.12 3.10
C LYS A 261 -7.76 12.29 4.34
N LEU A 262 -7.67 10.98 4.20
CA LEU A 262 -7.54 10.04 5.28
C LEU A 262 -6.18 9.33 5.22
N GLU A 263 -5.32 9.64 6.17
CA GLU A 263 -4.07 8.94 6.41
C GLU A 263 -3.91 8.76 7.92
N GLN A 264 -3.91 7.53 8.36
CA GLN A 264 -3.71 7.16 9.77
C GLN A 264 -2.30 6.63 9.97
N ARG A 265 -1.74 6.83 11.17
CA ARG A 265 -0.40 6.38 11.51
C ARG A 265 -0.40 5.68 12.84
N PHE A 266 0.33 4.58 12.92
CA PHE A 266 0.28 3.67 14.06
C PHE A 266 1.66 3.48 14.69
N SER A 267 1.67 3.28 16.01
CA SER A 267 2.85 2.82 16.73
C SER A 267 3.04 1.31 16.53
N LYS A 268 4.24 0.83 16.82
CA LYS A 268 4.54 -0.61 16.83
C LYS A 268 3.53 -1.39 17.70
N VAL A 269 3.27 -0.86 18.90
CA VAL A 269 2.33 -1.48 19.87
C VAL A 269 0.90 -1.50 19.32
N GLN A 270 0.46 -0.44 18.65
CA GLN A 270 -0.87 -0.40 18.04
C GLN A 270 -1.01 -1.42 16.92
N VAL A 271 -0.02 -1.55 16.03
CA VAL A 271 -0.04 -2.56 14.96
C VAL A 271 -0.12 -3.96 15.55
N GLU A 272 0.74 -4.28 16.52
CA GLU A 272 0.73 -5.59 17.18
C GLU A 272 -0.61 -5.86 17.89
N THR A 273 -1.16 -4.87 18.59
CA THR A 273 -2.46 -4.99 19.26
C THR A 273 -3.60 -5.23 18.28
N MET A 274 -3.64 -4.50 17.17
CA MET A 274 -4.65 -4.70 16.12
C MET A 274 -4.57 -6.11 15.53
N MET A 275 -3.36 -6.61 15.25
CA MET A 275 -3.17 -7.97 14.74
C MET A 275 -3.64 -9.03 15.75
N ARG A 276 -3.31 -8.87 17.05
CA ARG A 276 -3.78 -9.78 18.12
C ARG A 276 -5.31 -9.77 18.24
N ASN A 277 -5.93 -8.59 18.16
CA ASN A 277 -7.39 -8.44 18.21
C ASN A 277 -8.07 -9.12 17.01
N CYS A 278 -7.37 -9.30 15.89
CA CYS A 278 -7.84 -10.08 14.75
C CYS A 278 -7.64 -11.59 14.87
N GLY A 279 -7.11 -12.08 16.01
CA GLY A 279 -6.85 -13.51 16.24
C GLY A 279 -5.54 -14.02 15.65
N LEU A 280 -4.58 -13.12 15.41
CA LEU A 280 -3.25 -13.49 14.95
C LEU A 280 -2.29 -13.72 16.12
N ASP A 281 -1.43 -14.71 15.95
CA ASP A 281 -0.31 -15.05 16.85
C ASP A 281 1.02 -15.04 16.07
N GLU A 282 2.11 -15.40 16.75
CA GLU A 282 3.45 -15.45 16.17
C GLU A 282 3.79 -14.16 15.38
N ILE A 283 3.37 -13.00 15.92
CA ILE A 283 3.47 -11.72 15.20
C ILE A 283 4.92 -11.27 15.14
N VAL A 284 5.41 -11.04 13.94
CA VAL A 284 6.73 -10.51 13.65
C VAL A 284 6.58 -9.16 12.96
N LEU A 285 7.19 -8.11 13.53
CA LEU A 285 7.31 -6.80 12.89
C LEU A 285 8.76 -6.62 12.45
N SER A 286 8.97 -6.22 11.21
CA SER A 286 10.31 -5.91 10.73
C SER A 286 10.92 -4.73 11.50
N PRO A 287 12.20 -4.84 11.90
CA PRO A 287 12.93 -3.72 12.49
C PRO A 287 13.47 -2.75 11.42
N LEU A 288 13.31 -3.08 10.14
CA LEU A 288 13.85 -2.33 9.01
C LEU A 288 12.83 -1.35 8.44
N THR A 289 13.29 -0.40 7.67
CA THR A 289 12.42 0.47 6.85
C THR A 289 11.95 -0.29 5.61
N PRO A 290 10.72 0.00 5.13
CA PRO A 290 9.73 0.92 5.70
C PRO A 290 9.05 0.35 6.96
N PHE A 291 8.87 1.20 8.00
CA PHE A 291 8.12 0.84 9.21
C PHE A 291 6.63 1.15 8.99
N TYR A 292 5.61 0.38 9.54
CA TYR A 292 5.80 -0.96 10.08
C TYR A 292 5.20 -1.95 9.12
N HIS A 293 5.96 -2.91 8.68
CA HIS A 293 5.41 -4.08 8.03
C HIS A 293 5.49 -5.27 9.00
N ALA A 294 4.44 -6.06 9.00
CA ALA A 294 4.22 -7.08 10.01
C ALA A 294 3.54 -8.30 9.40
N ILE A 295 3.82 -9.46 9.97
CA ILE A 295 3.17 -10.72 9.65
C ILE A 295 2.70 -11.40 10.93
N GLY A 296 1.56 -12.09 10.87
CA GLY A 296 1.03 -12.91 11.95
C GLY A 296 0.35 -14.15 11.41
N LYS A 297 0.32 -15.19 12.22
CA LYS A 297 -0.31 -16.47 11.89
C LYS A 297 -1.71 -16.54 12.54
N LYS A 298 -2.72 -16.92 11.78
CA LYS A 298 -4.09 -17.07 12.28
C LYS A 298 -4.21 -18.31 13.15
N LYS A 299 -4.83 -18.14 14.34
CA LYS A 299 -5.14 -19.23 15.29
C LYS A 299 -6.10 -20.26 14.75
#